data_804ee03400af3ba05f9c32314c5d7580
#
_entry.id   804ee03400af3ba05f9c32314c5d7580
#
_cell.length_a   1.000
_cell.length_b   1.000
_cell.length_c   1.000
_cell.angle_alpha   90.00
_cell.angle_beta   90.00
_cell.angle_gamma   90.00
#
_symmetry.space_group_name_H-M   'P 1'
#
loop_
_entity.id
_entity.type
_entity.pdbx_description
1 polymer ?
#
loop_
_entity_poly.entity_id
_entity_poly.type
_entity_poly.pdbx_seq_one_letter_code
_entity_poly.pdbx_strand_id
1 'polypeptide(L)'
;MVNIETKQITLKNSKFVRFVIAGVLATLAFNAVMYTDIAITGVPLDIAALMGELTVGESEFTQSIGHIIHLVNGIGLALLFGYVALPISKRIKTLPILVYGMIFGVIEVIIAVWFGMLPLLGAGIAGLNIAPEVPLMTLVRHIVFGLVLGLVISWRKR
;
A
#
# COMPACT_ATOMS: atom_id res chain seq x y z
N MET A 1 31.73 -8.13 -25.79
CA MET A 1 31.13 -6.81 -25.39
C MET A 1 29.67 -7.06 -25.07
N VAL A 2 29.24 -6.94 -23.80
CA VAL A 2 27.81 -6.95 -23.47
C VAL A 2 27.25 -5.62 -23.93
N ASN A 3 26.26 -5.68 -24.84
CA ASN A 3 25.68 -4.49 -25.45
C ASN A 3 25.04 -3.62 -24.35
N ILE A 4 25.25 -2.30 -24.40
CA ILE A 4 24.71 -1.33 -23.41
C ILE A 4 23.19 -1.45 -23.30
N GLU A 5 22.49 -1.68 -24.41
CA GLU A 5 21.04 -1.91 -24.43
C GLU A 5 20.61 -3.13 -23.61
N THR A 6 21.30 -4.27 -23.76
CA THR A 6 20.99 -5.48 -22.98
C THR A 6 21.16 -5.25 -21.49
N LYS A 7 22.20 -4.50 -21.10
CA LYS A 7 22.45 -4.15 -19.68
C LYS A 7 21.36 -3.22 -19.14
N GLN A 8 20.89 -2.26 -19.91
CA GLN A 8 19.81 -1.35 -19.50
C GLN A 8 18.47 -2.07 -19.34
N ILE A 9 18.12 -2.96 -20.25
CA ILE A 9 16.90 -3.78 -20.19
C ILE A 9 16.92 -4.67 -18.93
N THR A 10 18.03 -5.34 -18.66
CA THR A 10 18.18 -6.21 -17.48
C THR A 10 18.05 -5.42 -16.18
N LEU A 11 18.63 -4.23 -16.08
CA LEU A 11 18.54 -3.37 -14.91
C LEU A 11 17.12 -2.83 -14.69
N LYS A 12 16.42 -2.49 -15.77
CA LYS A 12 15.02 -2.02 -15.71
C LYS A 12 14.09 -3.13 -15.24
N ASN A 13 14.24 -4.33 -15.77
CA ASN A 13 13.45 -5.50 -15.36
C ASN A 13 13.71 -5.88 -13.88
N SER A 14 14.96 -5.80 -13.42
CA SER A 14 15.31 -6.04 -12.02
C SER A 14 14.66 -5.03 -11.06
N LYS A 15 14.52 -3.76 -11.44
CA LYS A 15 13.83 -2.75 -10.63
C LYS A 15 12.33 -2.99 -10.59
N PHE A 16 11.71 -3.26 -11.73
CA PHE A 16 10.29 -3.56 -11.83
C PHE A 16 9.90 -4.74 -10.94
N VAL A 17 10.59 -5.87 -11.10
CA VAL A 17 10.36 -7.07 -10.28
C VAL A 17 10.49 -6.76 -8.78
N ARG A 18 11.48 -5.96 -8.39
CA ARG A 18 11.66 -5.56 -6.99
C ARG A 18 10.46 -4.77 -6.47
N PHE A 19 9.94 -3.83 -7.25
CA PHE A 19 8.80 -3.03 -6.83
C PHE A 19 7.53 -3.88 -6.74
N VAL A 20 7.34 -4.82 -7.66
CA VAL A 20 6.24 -5.80 -7.58
C VAL A 20 6.34 -6.63 -6.30
N ILE A 21 7.51 -7.22 -6.02
CA ILE A 21 7.73 -7.98 -4.78
C ILE A 21 7.49 -7.11 -3.54
N ALA A 22 7.99 -5.87 -3.55
CA ALA A 22 7.77 -4.94 -2.45
C ALA A 22 6.28 -4.66 -2.23
N GLY A 23 5.50 -4.46 -3.29
CA GLY A 23 4.06 -4.26 -3.23
C GLY A 23 3.33 -5.49 -2.67
N VAL A 24 3.68 -6.69 -3.14
CA VAL A 24 3.10 -7.94 -2.61
C VAL A 24 3.35 -8.06 -1.12
N LEU A 25 4.60 -7.96 -0.67
CA LEU A 25 4.97 -8.12 0.74
C LEU A 25 4.37 -7.01 1.62
N ALA A 26 4.33 -5.77 1.13
CA ALA A 26 3.73 -4.66 1.85
C ALA A 26 2.22 -4.84 2.02
N THR A 27 1.50 -5.32 0.99
CA THR A 27 0.07 -5.61 1.07
C THR A 27 -0.23 -6.77 2.01
N LEU A 28 0.59 -7.82 2.00
CA LEU A 28 0.44 -8.92 2.96
C LEU A 28 0.65 -8.46 4.40
N ALA A 29 1.64 -7.60 4.65
CA ALA A 29 1.86 -7.01 5.97
C ALA A 29 0.70 -6.10 6.39
N PHE A 30 0.16 -5.28 5.48
CA PHE A 30 -1.04 -4.49 5.70
C PHE A 30 -2.22 -5.38 6.12
N ASN A 31 -2.48 -6.47 5.37
CA ASN A 31 -3.58 -7.39 5.67
C ASN A 31 -3.39 -8.08 7.04
N ALA A 32 -2.16 -8.45 7.39
CA ALA A 32 -1.87 -9.02 8.71
C ALA A 32 -2.21 -8.04 9.85
N VAL A 33 -1.86 -6.76 9.70
CA VAL A 33 -2.24 -5.71 10.67
C VAL A 33 -3.75 -5.49 10.66
N MET A 34 -4.38 -5.45 9.49
CA MET A 34 -5.83 -5.26 9.35
C MET A 34 -6.63 -6.33 10.10
N TYR A 35 -6.30 -7.60 9.92
CA TYR A 35 -7.01 -8.67 10.62
C TYR A 35 -6.69 -8.68 12.12
N THR A 36 -5.48 -8.26 12.49
CA THR A 36 -5.10 -8.14 13.91
C THR A 36 -5.89 -7.02 14.60
N ASP A 37 -5.96 -5.84 13.98
CA ASP A 37 -6.67 -4.72 14.61
C ASP A 37 -8.19 -4.92 14.60
N ILE A 38 -8.78 -5.55 13.59
CA ILE A 38 -10.18 -5.98 13.60
C ILE A 38 -10.44 -6.93 14.79
N ALA A 39 -9.56 -7.92 15.00
CA ALA A 39 -9.69 -8.86 16.10
C ALA A 39 -9.58 -8.20 17.48
N ILE A 40 -8.76 -7.15 17.61
CA ILE A 40 -8.56 -6.43 18.88
C ILE A 40 -9.68 -5.43 19.15
N THR A 41 -10.09 -4.66 18.13
CA THR A 41 -11.04 -3.55 18.29
C THR A 41 -12.50 -3.98 18.13
N GLY A 42 -12.74 -5.08 17.41
CA GLY A 42 -14.09 -5.49 17.00
C GLY A 42 -14.70 -4.63 15.89
N VAL A 43 -13.97 -3.62 15.38
CA VAL A 43 -14.44 -2.76 14.27
C VAL A 43 -14.26 -3.50 12.95
N PRO A 44 -15.34 -3.83 12.19
CA PRO A 44 -15.27 -4.71 11.02
C PRO A 44 -14.84 -3.95 9.75
N LEU A 45 -13.72 -3.23 9.80
CA LEU A 45 -13.18 -2.49 8.65
C LEU A 45 -12.26 -3.39 7.82
N ASP A 46 -12.83 -4.35 7.09
CA ASP A 46 -12.11 -5.21 6.13
C ASP A 46 -12.12 -4.58 4.73
N ILE A 47 -10.97 -4.03 4.33
CA ILE A 47 -10.82 -3.35 3.03
C ILE A 47 -10.92 -4.34 1.86
N ALA A 48 -10.47 -5.59 2.03
CA ALA A 48 -10.59 -6.59 0.98
C ALA A 48 -12.07 -6.96 0.77
N ALA A 49 -12.81 -7.24 1.84
CA ALA A 49 -14.25 -7.48 1.75
C ALA A 49 -14.97 -6.32 1.06
N LEU A 50 -14.68 -5.09 1.50
CA LEU A 50 -15.28 -3.87 0.92
C LEU A 50 -14.98 -3.72 -0.58
N MET A 51 -13.74 -3.92 -1.01
CA MET A 51 -13.37 -3.85 -2.44
C MET A 51 -14.05 -4.94 -3.25
N GLY A 52 -14.20 -6.13 -2.70
CA GLY A 52 -14.91 -7.24 -3.34
C GLY A 52 -16.40 -6.93 -3.49
N GLU A 53 -17.05 -6.45 -2.42
CA GLU A 53 -18.47 -6.09 -2.42
C GLU A 53 -18.78 -5.00 -3.43
N LEU A 54 -17.95 -3.95 -3.51
CA LEU A 54 -18.07 -2.89 -4.51
C LEU A 54 -17.89 -3.37 -5.96
N THR A 55 -17.24 -4.51 -6.17
CA THR A 55 -16.92 -5.01 -7.51
C THR A 55 -17.89 -6.07 -7.99
N VAL A 56 -18.23 -7.04 -7.14
CA VAL A 56 -19.05 -8.21 -7.51
C VAL A 56 -20.30 -8.37 -6.65
N GLY A 57 -20.55 -7.43 -5.72
CA GLY A 57 -21.63 -7.53 -4.74
C GLY A 57 -21.37 -8.62 -3.70
N GLU A 58 -22.41 -8.97 -2.94
CA GLU A 58 -22.37 -10.10 -2.00
C GLU A 58 -22.41 -11.43 -2.76
N SER A 59 -21.35 -12.20 -2.66
CA SER A 59 -21.19 -13.51 -3.28
C SER A 59 -20.15 -14.35 -2.53
N GLU A 60 -20.06 -15.63 -2.82
CA GLU A 60 -19.00 -16.50 -2.27
C GLU A 60 -17.58 -16.09 -2.71
N PHE A 61 -17.46 -15.31 -3.78
CA PHE A 61 -16.19 -14.83 -4.32
C PHE A 61 -15.79 -13.45 -3.82
N THR A 62 -16.66 -12.72 -3.09
CA THR A 62 -16.46 -11.33 -2.64
C THR A 62 -15.10 -11.16 -1.96
N GLN A 63 -14.80 -11.98 -0.96
CA GLN A 63 -13.55 -11.90 -0.21
C GLN A 63 -12.32 -12.18 -1.08
N SER A 64 -12.38 -13.20 -1.93
CA SER A 64 -11.26 -13.58 -2.78
C SER A 64 -10.96 -12.54 -3.85
N ILE A 65 -11.99 -12.01 -4.50
CA ILE A 65 -11.85 -10.94 -5.50
C ILE A 65 -11.35 -9.67 -4.83
N GLY A 66 -11.85 -9.33 -3.65
CA GLY A 66 -11.38 -8.18 -2.90
C GLY A 66 -9.90 -8.26 -2.55
N HIS A 67 -9.40 -9.42 -2.11
CA HIS A 67 -7.97 -9.61 -1.88
C HIS A 67 -7.13 -9.46 -3.15
N ILE A 68 -7.61 -9.94 -4.29
CA ILE A 68 -6.91 -9.77 -5.58
C ILE A 68 -6.83 -8.29 -5.93
N ILE A 69 -7.94 -7.56 -5.82
CA ILE A 69 -7.99 -6.12 -6.12
C ILE A 69 -7.06 -5.34 -5.16
N HIS A 70 -7.12 -5.65 -3.87
CA HIS A 70 -6.26 -5.01 -2.86
C HIS A 70 -4.77 -5.28 -3.15
N LEU A 71 -4.42 -6.51 -3.55
CA LEU A 71 -3.05 -6.86 -3.94
C LEU A 71 -2.60 -6.08 -5.19
N VAL A 72 -3.44 -6.01 -6.22
CA VAL A 72 -3.15 -5.24 -7.44
C VAL A 72 -2.97 -3.76 -7.13
N ASN A 73 -3.83 -3.20 -6.27
CA ASN A 73 -3.71 -1.82 -5.77
C ASN A 73 -2.37 -1.61 -5.04
N GLY A 74 -2.00 -2.49 -4.13
CA GLY A 74 -0.74 -2.40 -3.39
C GLY A 74 0.50 -2.51 -4.29
N ILE A 75 0.46 -3.35 -5.34
CA ILE A 75 1.51 -3.39 -6.37
C ILE A 75 1.55 -2.07 -7.15
N GLY A 76 0.40 -1.52 -7.53
CA GLY A 76 0.30 -0.22 -8.20
C GLY A 76 0.91 0.91 -7.37
N LEU A 77 0.61 0.96 -6.07
CA LEU A 77 1.20 1.93 -5.13
C LEU A 77 2.72 1.73 -4.98
N ALA A 78 3.21 0.50 -4.99
CA ALA A 78 4.64 0.23 -4.94
C ALA A 78 5.38 0.70 -6.21
N LEU A 79 4.77 0.56 -7.38
CA LEU A 79 5.28 1.08 -8.64
C LEU A 79 5.26 2.61 -8.65
N LEU A 80 4.17 3.23 -8.20
CA LEU A 80 4.05 4.68 -8.03
C LEU A 80 5.13 5.22 -7.08
N PHE A 81 5.31 4.58 -5.92
CA PHE A 81 6.38 4.94 -4.99
C PHE A 81 7.75 4.82 -5.64
N GLY A 82 8.07 3.68 -6.25
CA GLY A 82 9.39 3.39 -6.77
C GLY A 82 9.79 4.23 -7.98
N TYR A 83 8.86 4.50 -8.90
CA TYR A 83 9.14 5.22 -10.14
C TYR A 83 8.86 6.72 -10.07
N VAL A 84 7.97 7.17 -9.19
CA VAL A 84 7.56 8.58 -9.11
C VAL A 84 7.94 9.21 -7.77
N ALA A 85 7.36 8.75 -6.66
CA ALA A 85 7.52 9.40 -5.37
C ALA A 85 8.96 9.40 -4.87
N LEU A 86 9.65 8.26 -4.90
CA LEU A 86 11.01 8.13 -4.41
C LEU A 86 12.05 8.95 -5.19
N PRO A 87 12.06 9.00 -6.54
CA PRO A 87 12.95 9.90 -7.28
C PRO A 87 12.71 11.38 -6.99
N ILE A 88 11.44 11.80 -6.87
CA ILE A 88 11.09 13.19 -6.56
C ILE A 88 11.57 13.55 -5.15
N SER A 89 11.23 12.74 -4.16
CA SER A 89 11.59 12.99 -2.75
C SER A 89 13.09 13.10 -2.53
N LYS A 90 13.90 12.30 -3.23
CA LYS A 90 15.36 12.36 -3.14
C LYS A 90 15.98 13.64 -3.71
N ARG A 91 15.27 14.37 -4.57
CA ARG A 91 15.72 15.68 -5.06
C ARG A 91 15.55 16.77 -4.02
N ILE A 92 14.60 16.59 -3.08
CA ILE A 92 14.28 17.59 -2.05
C ILE A 92 15.17 17.40 -0.83
N LYS A 93 15.30 16.16 -0.34
CA LYS A 93 16.08 15.83 0.86
C LYS A 93 16.62 14.41 0.76
N THR A 94 17.80 14.16 1.34
CA THR A 94 18.38 12.82 1.42
C THR A 94 18.00 12.15 2.73
N LEU A 95 17.04 11.24 2.67
CA LEU A 95 16.60 10.40 3.80
C LEU A 95 16.76 8.92 3.44
N PRO A 96 16.80 8.02 4.43
CA PRO A 96 16.69 6.57 4.18
C PRO A 96 15.41 6.21 3.40
N ILE A 97 15.49 5.23 2.50
CA ILE A 97 14.32 4.79 1.68
C ILE A 97 13.17 4.33 2.58
N LEU A 98 13.48 3.74 3.72
CA LEU A 98 12.51 3.34 4.75
C LEU A 98 11.64 4.52 5.19
N VAL A 99 12.25 5.67 5.48
CA VAL A 99 11.54 6.87 5.93
C VAL A 99 10.66 7.42 4.81
N TYR A 100 11.15 7.41 3.56
CA TYR A 100 10.31 7.79 2.41
C TYR A 100 9.12 6.86 2.23
N GLY A 101 9.28 5.55 2.47
CA GLY A 101 8.17 4.60 2.42
C GLY A 101 7.11 4.91 3.47
N MET A 102 7.50 5.15 4.72
CA MET A 102 6.56 5.54 5.78
C MET A 102 5.84 6.85 5.48
N ILE A 103 6.57 7.89 5.01
CA ILE A 103 5.96 9.17 4.61
C ILE A 103 4.97 8.96 3.47
N PHE A 104 5.30 8.12 2.49
CA PHE A 104 4.39 7.78 1.39
C PHE A 104 3.11 7.14 1.90
N GLY A 105 3.18 6.16 2.81
CA GLY A 105 2.00 5.53 3.42
C GLY A 105 1.15 6.53 4.21
N VAL A 106 1.78 7.47 4.94
CA VAL A 106 1.05 8.55 5.64
C VAL A 106 0.35 9.50 4.67
N ILE A 107 1.01 9.91 3.60
CA ILE A 107 0.41 10.77 2.58
C ILE A 107 -0.76 10.05 1.89
N GLU A 108 -0.57 8.78 1.56
CA GLU A 108 -1.58 7.96 0.91
C GLU A 108 -2.82 7.82 1.78
N VAL A 109 -2.69 7.45 3.06
CA VAL A 109 -3.85 7.31 3.95
C VAL A 109 -4.60 8.62 4.13
N ILE A 110 -3.90 9.75 4.25
CA ILE A 110 -4.53 11.05 4.41
C ILE A 110 -5.30 11.40 3.13
N ILE A 111 -4.64 11.39 1.98
CA ILE A 111 -5.23 11.90 0.74
C ILE A 111 -6.22 10.90 0.14
N ALA A 112 -5.80 9.65 -0.06
CA ALA A 112 -6.61 8.69 -0.79
C ALA A 112 -7.67 8.02 0.08
N VAL A 113 -7.37 7.76 1.36
CA VAL A 113 -8.30 7.03 2.25
C VAL A 113 -9.16 8.00 3.05
N TRP A 114 -8.56 8.89 3.86
CA TRP A 114 -9.32 9.75 4.79
C TRP A 114 -10.16 10.82 4.10
N PHE A 115 -9.63 11.46 3.07
CA PHE A 115 -10.33 12.51 2.32
C PHE A 115 -10.91 12.02 0.98
N GLY A 116 -10.53 10.84 0.52
CA GLY A 116 -11.03 10.24 -0.71
C GLY A 116 -12.02 9.11 -0.44
N MET A 117 -11.52 7.90 -0.27
CA MET A 117 -12.30 6.67 -0.26
C MET A 117 -13.38 6.63 0.84
N LEU A 118 -13.02 6.89 2.10
CA LEU A 118 -13.96 6.77 3.23
C LEU A 118 -15.13 7.75 3.14
N PRO A 119 -14.94 9.05 2.81
CA PRO A 119 -16.07 9.95 2.56
C PRO A 119 -16.95 9.54 1.39
N LEU A 120 -16.37 9.05 0.28
CA LEU A 120 -17.14 8.57 -0.88
C LEU A 120 -18.01 7.36 -0.56
N LEU A 121 -17.60 6.55 0.43
CA LEU A 121 -18.35 5.40 0.95
C LEU A 121 -19.33 5.76 2.08
N GLY A 122 -19.50 7.05 2.40
CA GLY A 122 -20.38 7.50 3.48
C GLY A 122 -19.81 7.30 4.89
N ALA A 123 -18.56 6.82 5.01
CA ALA A 123 -17.89 6.58 6.29
C ALA A 123 -17.41 7.87 6.98
N GLY A 124 -17.57 9.03 6.33
CA GLY A 124 -17.07 10.31 6.83
C GLY A 124 -15.56 10.48 6.68
N ILE A 125 -15.06 11.67 6.99
CA ILE A 125 -13.61 11.95 6.98
C ILE A 125 -12.91 11.00 7.96
N ALA A 126 -11.85 10.37 7.50
CA ALA A 126 -11.05 9.40 8.26
C ALA A 126 -11.85 8.22 8.82
N GLY A 127 -13.10 8.01 8.37
CA GLY A 127 -13.95 6.90 8.84
C GLY A 127 -14.63 7.14 10.18
N LEU A 128 -14.70 8.39 10.65
CA LEU A 128 -15.26 8.73 11.97
C LEU A 128 -16.74 8.39 12.11
N ASN A 129 -17.48 8.19 11.02
CA ASN A 129 -18.88 7.73 11.06
C ASN A 129 -18.98 6.22 11.36
N ILE A 130 -17.89 5.46 11.22
CA ILE A 130 -17.85 4.02 11.55
C ILE A 130 -17.50 3.85 13.02
N ALA A 131 -16.33 4.33 13.43
CA ALA A 131 -15.86 4.24 14.82
C ALA A 131 -14.69 5.22 15.06
N PRO A 132 -14.48 5.72 16.28
CA PRO A 132 -13.37 6.63 16.61
C PRO A 132 -11.98 5.99 16.47
N GLU A 133 -11.88 4.67 16.43
CA GLU A 133 -10.62 3.93 16.25
C GLU A 133 -10.15 3.89 14.80
N VAL A 134 -11.05 4.06 13.83
CA VAL A 134 -10.76 3.90 12.38
C VAL A 134 -9.60 4.77 11.89
N PRO A 135 -9.46 6.05 12.28
CA PRO A 135 -8.30 6.84 11.87
C PRO A 135 -6.97 6.21 12.29
N LEU A 136 -6.88 5.71 13.53
CA LEU A 136 -5.66 5.08 14.02
C LEU A 136 -5.41 3.73 13.35
N MET A 137 -6.43 2.89 13.18
CA MET A 137 -6.33 1.60 12.49
C MET A 137 -5.78 1.81 11.06
N THR A 138 -6.41 2.68 10.29
CA THR A 138 -5.99 2.95 8.91
C THR A 138 -4.59 3.54 8.84
N LEU A 139 -4.24 4.47 9.74
CA LEU A 139 -2.90 5.06 9.79
C LEU A 139 -1.82 4.01 10.04
N VAL A 140 -2.02 3.14 11.05
CA VAL A 140 -1.03 2.07 11.39
C VAL A 140 -0.86 1.11 10.22
N ARG A 141 -1.94 0.67 9.58
CA ARG A 141 -1.90 -0.21 8.40
C ARG A 141 -1.04 0.39 7.28
N HIS A 142 -1.21 1.68 6.97
CA HIS A 142 -0.47 2.36 5.90
C HIS A 142 0.99 2.67 6.28
N ILE A 143 1.28 2.96 7.55
CA ILE A 143 2.65 3.09 8.04
C ILE A 143 3.39 1.75 7.88
N VAL A 144 2.76 0.62 8.24
CA VAL A 144 3.34 -0.71 8.08
C VAL A 144 3.52 -1.06 6.60
N PHE A 145 2.55 -0.76 5.74
CA PHE A 145 2.70 -0.87 4.29
C PHE A 145 3.94 -0.11 3.79
N GLY A 146 4.05 1.16 4.13
CA GLY A 146 5.17 2.03 3.72
C GLY A 146 6.52 1.57 4.30
N LEU A 147 6.54 1.09 5.54
CA LEU A 147 7.73 0.52 6.19
C LEU A 147 8.26 -0.70 5.41
N VAL A 148 7.38 -1.69 5.15
CA VAL A 148 7.76 -2.91 4.41
C VAL A 148 8.19 -2.56 2.98
N LEU A 149 7.46 -1.66 2.32
CA LEU A 149 7.80 -1.15 1.00
C LEU A 149 9.23 -0.57 0.98
N GLY A 150 9.54 0.33 1.92
CA GLY A 150 10.86 0.95 2.05
C GLY A 150 11.96 -0.07 2.38
N LEU A 151 11.70 -1.04 3.25
CA LEU A 151 12.63 -2.12 3.61
C LEU A 151 13.00 -2.97 2.39
N VAL A 152 12.02 -3.50 1.67
CA VAL A 152 12.24 -4.39 0.52
C VAL A 152 12.98 -3.66 -0.60
N ILE A 153 12.63 -2.39 -0.86
CA ILE A 153 13.30 -1.59 -1.88
C ILE A 153 14.74 -1.24 -1.49
N SER A 154 15.04 -1.08 -0.20
CA SER A 154 16.39 -0.78 0.28
C SER A 154 17.31 -2.00 0.35
N TRP A 155 16.78 -3.21 0.50
CA TRP A 155 17.54 -4.43 0.82
C TRP A 155 18.70 -4.75 -0.14
N ARG A 156 18.64 -4.43 -1.43
CA ARG A 156 19.67 -4.75 -2.43
C ARG A 156 20.67 -3.62 -2.74
N LYS A 157 20.81 -2.64 -1.85
CA LYS A 157 21.82 -1.56 -2.01
C LYS A 157 23.11 -1.79 -1.23
N ARG A 158 23.28 -3.00 -0.66
CA ARG A 158 24.55 -3.43 -0.06
C ARG A 158 25.36 -4.27 -1.03
#